data_e5fca3724fcfeb9e8b0c003018c3b3bf
#
_entry.id   e5fca3724fcfeb9e8b0c003018c3b3bf
#
_cell.length_a   1.000
_cell.length_b   1.000
_cell.length_c   1.000
_cell.angle_alpha   90.00
_cell.angle_beta   90.00
_cell.angle_gamma   90.00
#
_symmetry.space_group_name_H-M   'P 1'
#
loop_
_entity.id
_entity.type
_entity.pdbx_description
1 polymer ?
#
loop_
_entity_poly.entity_id
_entity_poly.type
_entity_poly.pdbx_seq_one_letter_code
_entity_poly.pdbx_strand_id
1 'polypeptide(L)'
;MDAVQSGRVSASGWIRWLPGIATLRSYEPRWLPHDIAAGLVLTTALAPVGIAYAVASGLPGVYGLYATIVPLLAYALFGPSRILVLGPDSALAAVILGVTAPLATGDVNRAVALAGMMAIVSARFASLPASRVWGS
;
A
#
# COMPACT_ATOMS: atom_id res chain seq x y z
N MET A 1 19.98 34.87 29.76
CA MET A 1 18.96 34.61 28.71
C MET A 1 19.41 33.37 27.95
N ASP A 2 19.38 32.25 28.64
CA ASP A 2 19.86 30.99 28.11
C ASP A 2 19.07 29.90 28.80
N ALA A 3 18.68 28.90 28.05
CA ALA A 3 18.06 27.66 28.49
C ALA A 3 16.62 27.43 28.06
N VAL A 4 16.43 27.21 26.75
CA VAL A 4 15.45 26.22 26.31
C VAL A 4 16.10 25.32 25.25
N GLN A 5 17.09 24.60 25.71
CA GLN A 5 17.55 23.38 25.07
C GLN A 5 17.13 22.22 25.95
N SER A 6 15.96 21.73 25.75
CA SER A 6 15.52 20.59 26.51
C SER A 6 14.95 19.52 25.59
N GLY A 7 15.54 18.37 25.73
CA GLY A 7 14.85 17.10 25.59
C GLY A 7 14.56 16.65 24.19
N ARG A 8 15.55 16.57 23.31
CA ARG A 8 15.52 15.53 22.28
C ARG A 8 15.63 14.19 23.01
N VAL A 9 14.49 13.65 23.36
CA VAL A 9 14.41 12.24 23.72
C VAL A 9 15.02 11.49 22.53
N SER A 10 16.18 10.90 22.78
CA SER A 10 16.85 10.01 21.83
C SER A 10 15.89 8.85 21.56
N ALA A 11 15.07 8.99 20.54
CA ALA A 11 14.21 7.92 20.09
C ALA A 11 15.11 6.76 19.68
N SER A 12 15.04 5.68 20.43
CA SER A 12 15.69 4.40 20.16
C SER A 12 15.63 4.11 18.66
N GLY A 13 16.75 3.70 18.05
CA GLY A 13 16.91 3.59 16.59
C GLY A 13 15.83 2.79 15.85
N TRP A 14 15.09 1.94 16.54
CA TRP A 14 13.97 1.15 16.01
C TRP A 14 12.73 1.99 15.67
N ILE A 15 12.48 3.10 16.40
CA ILE A 15 11.33 3.99 16.16
C ILE A 15 11.48 4.79 14.86
N ARG A 16 12.70 4.98 14.37
CA ARG A 16 12.96 5.62 13.07
C ARG A 16 12.47 4.80 11.87
N TRP A 17 12.32 3.48 12.04
CA TRP A 17 11.88 2.57 10.99
C TRP A 17 10.35 2.36 10.95
N LEU A 18 9.65 2.82 12.00
CA LEU A 18 8.21 2.65 12.16
C LEU A 18 7.54 4.01 12.48
N PRO A 19 7.46 4.93 11.50
CA PRO A 19 6.85 6.24 11.71
C PRO A 19 5.37 6.15 12.13
N GLY A 20 4.65 5.10 11.72
CA GLY A 20 3.28 4.84 12.14
C GLY A 20 3.13 4.63 13.65
N ILE A 21 4.07 3.92 14.29
CA ILE A 21 4.04 3.71 15.75
C ILE A 21 4.31 5.02 16.51
N ALA A 22 5.18 5.88 16.01
CA ALA A 22 5.41 7.19 16.59
C ALA A 22 4.14 8.05 16.53
N THR A 23 3.39 7.95 15.44
CA THR A 23 2.09 8.62 15.27
C THR A 23 1.04 8.08 16.25
N LEU A 24 0.97 6.76 16.46
CA LEU A 24 0.06 6.13 17.43
C LEU A 24 0.34 6.56 18.87
N ARG A 25 1.61 6.78 19.23
CA ARG A 25 1.98 7.24 20.57
C ARG A 25 1.61 8.70 20.85
N SER A 26 1.53 9.54 19.82
CA SER A 26 1.11 10.95 19.91
C SER A 26 -0.35 11.15 19.51
N TYR A 27 -1.12 10.05 19.39
CA TYR A 27 -2.50 10.09 18.92
C TYR A 27 -3.43 10.64 20.01
N GLU A 28 -4.19 11.68 19.65
CA GLU A 28 -5.22 12.23 20.54
C GLU A 28 -6.55 11.51 20.34
N PRO A 29 -7.16 10.95 21.40
CA PRO A 29 -8.42 10.21 21.28
C PRO A 29 -9.58 10.99 20.67
N ARG A 30 -9.54 12.31 20.72
CA ARG A 30 -10.56 13.18 20.10
C ARG A 30 -10.55 13.15 18.56
N TRP A 31 -9.48 12.67 17.94
CA TRP A 31 -9.40 12.50 16.47
C TRP A 31 -10.07 11.21 15.99
N LEU A 32 -10.22 10.23 16.90
CA LEU A 32 -10.76 8.91 16.61
C LEU A 32 -12.10 8.93 15.85
N PRO A 33 -13.11 9.76 16.20
CA PRO A 33 -14.37 9.78 15.47
C PRO A 33 -14.22 10.23 14.01
N HIS A 34 -13.33 11.20 13.78
CA HIS A 34 -13.05 11.72 12.44
C HIS A 34 -12.28 10.71 11.61
N ASP A 35 -11.32 10.02 12.21
CA ASP A 35 -10.52 8.99 11.54
C ASP A 35 -11.37 7.76 11.20
N ILE A 36 -12.30 7.36 12.09
CA ILE A 36 -13.26 6.29 11.81
C ILE A 36 -14.18 6.69 10.66
N ALA A 37 -14.71 7.91 10.65
CA ALA A 37 -15.56 8.38 9.58
C ALA A 37 -14.81 8.43 8.24
N ALA A 38 -13.58 8.95 8.24
CA ALA A 38 -12.73 8.96 7.06
C ALA A 38 -12.40 7.55 6.56
N GLY A 39 -12.06 6.64 7.46
CA GLY A 39 -11.80 5.23 7.15
C GLY A 39 -13.01 4.52 6.56
N LEU A 40 -14.21 4.80 7.09
CA LEU A 40 -15.45 4.23 6.57
C LEU A 40 -15.74 4.72 5.14
N VAL A 41 -15.57 6.02 4.89
CA VAL A 41 -15.74 6.61 3.54
C VAL A 41 -14.74 6.00 2.56
N LEU A 42 -13.46 5.91 2.94
CA LEU A 42 -12.43 5.29 2.10
C LEU A 42 -12.74 3.82 1.82
N THR A 43 -13.16 3.05 2.81
CA THR A 43 -13.51 1.64 2.65
C THR A 43 -14.68 1.47 1.68
N THR A 44 -15.72 2.30 1.80
CA THR A 44 -16.90 2.26 0.92
C THR A 44 -16.54 2.54 -0.54
N ALA A 45 -15.54 3.39 -0.78
CA ALA A 45 -15.06 3.69 -2.12
C ALA A 45 -14.07 2.64 -2.63
N LEU A 46 -13.08 2.26 -1.84
CA LEU A 46 -11.96 1.42 -2.29
C LEU A 46 -12.31 -0.06 -2.38
N ALA A 47 -13.20 -0.59 -1.52
CA ALA A 47 -13.53 -2.01 -1.53
C ALA A 47 -14.24 -2.43 -2.83
N PRO A 48 -15.32 -1.75 -3.30
CA PRO A 48 -15.94 -2.07 -4.58
C PRO A 48 -14.99 -1.92 -5.77
N VAL A 49 -14.16 -0.87 -5.76
CA VAL A 49 -13.19 -0.60 -6.82
C VAL A 49 -12.12 -1.68 -6.86
N GLY A 50 -11.60 -2.10 -5.71
CA GLY A 50 -10.63 -3.21 -5.61
C GLY A 50 -11.19 -4.52 -6.16
N ILE A 51 -12.43 -4.86 -5.80
CA ILE A 51 -13.13 -6.05 -6.31
C ILE A 51 -13.31 -5.94 -7.84
N ALA A 52 -13.78 -4.80 -8.34
CA ALA A 52 -14.01 -4.59 -9.75
C ALA A 52 -12.73 -4.74 -10.59
N TYR A 53 -11.62 -4.22 -10.11
CA TYR A 53 -10.34 -4.34 -10.82
C TYR A 53 -9.74 -5.74 -10.76
N ALA A 54 -9.94 -6.49 -9.67
CA ALA A 54 -9.56 -7.89 -9.63
C ALA A 54 -10.35 -8.70 -10.67
N VAL A 55 -11.66 -8.49 -10.74
CA VAL A 55 -12.52 -9.15 -11.74
C VAL A 55 -12.12 -8.73 -13.16
N ALA A 56 -11.85 -7.45 -13.39
CA ALA A 56 -11.37 -6.95 -14.68
C ALA A 56 -9.99 -7.52 -15.07
N SER A 57 -9.18 -7.92 -14.08
CA SER A 57 -7.90 -8.60 -14.29
C SER A 57 -8.04 -10.11 -14.50
N GLY A 58 -9.27 -10.64 -14.54
CA GLY A 58 -9.53 -12.08 -14.67
C GLY A 58 -9.29 -12.87 -13.36
N LEU A 59 -9.25 -12.19 -12.21
CA LEU A 59 -9.02 -12.77 -10.89
C LEU A 59 -10.31 -12.75 -10.05
N PRO A 60 -10.50 -13.69 -9.12
CA PRO A 60 -11.60 -13.61 -8.16
C PRO A 60 -11.55 -12.31 -7.35
N GLY A 61 -12.70 -11.67 -7.14
CA GLY A 61 -12.80 -10.35 -6.49
C GLY A 61 -12.20 -10.28 -5.08
N VAL A 62 -12.14 -11.41 -4.37
CA VAL A 62 -11.54 -11.50 -3.02
C VAL A 62 -10.06 -11.11 -3.03
N TYR A 63 -9.33 -11.41 -4.10
CA TYR A 63 -7.92 -11.00 -4.22
C TYR A 63 -7.76 -9.49 -4.36
N GLY A 64 -8.77 -8.80 -4.93
CA GLY A 64 -8.80 -7.34 -4.97
C GLY A 64 -8.92 -6.71 -3.59
N LEU A 65 -9.69 -7.32 -2.69
CA LEU A 65 -9.74 -6.87 -1.29
C LEU A 65 -8.39 -7.04 -0.59
N TYR A 66 -7.75 -8.19 -0.74
CA TYR A 66 -6.41 -8.39 -0.17
C TYR A 66 -5.38 -7.42 -0.75
N ALA A 67 -5.41 -7.22 -2.08
CA ALA A 67 -4.51 -6.29 -2.75
C ALA A 67 -4.75 -4.82 -2.35
N THR A 68 -5.91 -4.48 -1.84
CA THR A 68 -6.22 -3.14 -1.33
C THR A 68 -5.86 -3.01 0.15
N ILE A 69 -6.26 -3.97 0.99
CA ILE A 69 -6.12 -3.89 2.45
C ILE A 69 -4.66 -4.04 2.86
N VAL A 70 -3.93 -5.01 2.31
CA VAL A 70 -2.56 -5.31 2.75
C VAL A 70 -1.59 -4.15 2.51
N PRO A 71 -1.56 -3.50 1.33
CA PRO A 71 -0.72 -2.32 1.12
C PRO A 71 -1.12 -1.12 1.98
N LEU A 72 -2.42 -0.91 2.24
CA LEU A 72 -2.88 0.16 3.11
C LEU A 72 -2.40 -0.04 4.55
N LEU A 73 -2.50 -1.27 5.08
CA LEU A 73 -1.99 -1.59 6.41
C LEU A 73 -0.46 -1.46 6.48
N ALA A 74 0.24 -1.96 5.48
CA ALA A 74 1.69 -1.82 5.40
C ALA A 74 2.09 -0.34 5.34
N TYR A 75 1.38 0.47 4.56
CA TYR A 75 1.64 1.89 4.48
C TYR A 75 1.29 2.62 5.78
N ALA A 76 0.25 2.24 6.49
CA ALA A 76 -0.10 2.80 7.79
C ALA A 76 1.02 2.59 8.83
N LEU A 77 1.75 1.46 8.75
CA LEU A 77 2.84 1.14 9.66
C LEU A 77 4.19 1.76 9.26
N PHE A 78 4.50 1.72 7.96
CA PHE A 78 5.82 2.07 7.42
C PHE A 78 5.83 3.34 6.57
N GLY A 79 4.67 3.86 6.18
CA GLY A 79 4.56 4.99 5.26
C GLY A 79 5.09 6.29 5.86
N PRO A 80 5.92 7.02 5.10
CA PRO A 80 6.51 8.29 5.57
C PRO A 80 5.55 9.48 5.48
N SER A 81 4.43 9.34 4.76
CA SER A 81 3.49 10.43 4.50
C SER A 81 2.12 10.15 5.11
N ARG A 82 1.51 11.17 5.70
CA ARG A 82 0.14 11.09 6.26
C ARG A 82 -0.95 11.44 5.25
N ILE A 83 -0.58 11.86 4.05
CA ILE A 83 -1.51 12.41 3.06
C ILE A 83 -1.69 11.45 1.88
N LEU A 84 -0.71 10.57 1.62
CA LEU A 84 -0.75 9.66 0.48
C LEU A 84 -1.74 8.52 0.74
N VAL A 85 -2.72 8.40 -0.14
CA VAL A 85 -3.65 7.27 -0.17
C VAL A 85 -3.23 6.34 -1.31
N LEU A 86 -2.97 5.08 -0.98
CA LEU A 86 -2.71 4.03 -1.97
C LEU A 86 -4.03 3.41 -2.40
N GLY A 87 -4.21 3.24 -3.68
CA GLY A 87 -5.41 2.63 -4.24
C GLY A 87 -5.13 1.80 -5.49
N PRO A 88 -6.06 0.94 -5.89
CA PRO A 88 -5.95 0.17 -7.13
C PRO A 88 -6.02 1.09 -8.36
N ASP A 89 -5.26 0.73 -9.41
CA ASP A 89 -5.22 1.46 -10.67
C ASP A 89 -5.84 0.62 -11.80
N SER A 90 -6.74 1.25 -12.56
CA SER A 90 -7.41 0.61 -13.68
C SER A 90 -6.49 0.24 -14.84
N ALA A 91 -5.44 1.02 -15.08
CA ALA A 91 -4.47 0.75 -16.13
C ALA A 91 -3.71 -0.55 -15.87
N LEU A 92 -3.36 -0.82 -14.60
CA LEU A 92 -2.69 -2.06 -14.22
C LEU A 92 -3.59 -3.28 -14.37
N ALA A 93 -4.91 -3.16 -14.16
CA ALA A 93 -5.85 -4.26 -14.33
C ALA A 93 -5.83 -4.81 -15.76
N ALA A 94 -5.83 -3.94 -16.77
CA ALA A 94 -5.76 -4.33 -18.17
C ALA A 94 -4.41 -5.01 -18.52
N VAL A 95 -3.31 -4.49 -17.99
CA VAL A 95 -1.97 -5.08 -18.19
C VAL A 95 -1.89 -6.46 -17.56
N ILE A 96 -2.38 -6.62 -16.33
CA ILE A 96 -2.40 -7.92 -15.64
C ILE A 96 -3.21 -8.93 -16.46
N LEU A 97 -4.41 -8.56 -16.89
CA LEU A 97 -5.24 -9.44 -17.71
C LEU A 97 -4.52 -9.84 -19.02
N GLY A 98 -3.93 -8.88 -19.73
CA GLY A 98 -3.22 -9.13 -20.99
C GLY A 98 -2.05 -10.11 -20.86
N VAL A 99 -1.39 -10.14 -19.70
CA VAL A 99 -0.28 -11.07 -19.43
C VAL A 99 -0.77 -12.39 -18.85
N THR A 100 -1.72 -12.37 -17.93
CA THR A 100 -2.16 -13.59 -17.20
C THR A 100 -3.10 -14.45 -18.04
N ALA A 101 -3.98 -13.86 -18.85
CA ALA A 101 -4.96 -14.62 -19.61
C ALA A 101 -4.33 -15.67 -20.56
N PRO A 102 -3.35 -15.34 -21.41
CA PRO A 102 -2.72 -16.32 -22.30
C PRO A 102 -1.86 -17.35 -21.55
N LEU A 103 -1.30 -17.00 -20.40
CA LEU A 103 -0.38 -17.85 -19.65
C LEU A 103 -1.08 -18.75 -18.63
N ALA A 104 -2.21 -18.31 -18.09
CA ALA A 104 -2.96 -19.05 -17.09
C ALA A 104 -3.80 -20.19 -17.70
N THR A 105 -4.14 -20.11 -18.99
CA THR A 105 -4.92 -21.14 -19.70
C THR A 105 -6.23 -21.54 -19.00
N GLY A 106 -6.88 -20.58 -18.33
CA GLY A 106 -8.12 -20.80 -17.58
C GLY A 106 -7.95 -21.26 -16.11
N ASP A 107 -6.72 -21.52 -15.65
CA ASP A 107 -6.47 -21.88 -14.26
C ASP A 107 -6.32 -20.62 -13.40
N VAL A 108 -7.30 -20.42 -12.48
CA VAL A 108 -7.32 -19.29 -11.55
C VAL A 108 -6.12 -19.25 -10.62
N ASN A 109 -5.66 -20.41 -10.11
CA ASN A 109 -4.51 -20.46 -9.22
C ASN A 109 -3.23 -20.02 -9.92
N ARG A 110 -3.10 -20.42 -11.18
CA ARG A 110 -1.98 -20.01 -12.04
C ARG A 110 -2.03 -18.51 -12.35
N ALA A 111 -3.22 -17.97 -12.63
CA ALA A 111 -3.42 -16.53 -12.84
C ALA A 111 -3.00 -15.72 -11.60
N VAL A 112 -3.43 -16.13 -10.41
CA VAL A 112 -3.07 -15.51 -9.13
C VAL A 112 -1.55 -15.56 -8.89
N ALA A 113 -0.92 -16.71 -9.14
CA ALA A 113 0.53 -16.86 -8.98
C ALA A 113 1.30 -15.94 -9.94
N LEU A 114 0.86 -15.84 -11.20
CA LEU A 114 1.47 -14.95 -12.19
C LEU A 114 1.33 -13.47 -11.79
N ALA A 115 0.12 -13.05 -11.36
CA ALA A 115 -0.11 -11.70 -10.87
C ALA A 115 0.77 -11.36 -9.65
N GLY A 116 0.92 -12.30 -8.72
CA GLY A 116 1.81 -12.18 -7.56
C GLY A 116 3.28 -12.04 -7.97
N MET A 117 3.74 -12.83 -8.94
CA MET A 117 5.10 -12.71 -9.48
C MET A 117 5.34 -11.36 -10.15
N MET A 118 4.37 -10.87 -10.94
CA MET A 118 4.43 -9.53 -11.55
C MET A 118 4.56 -8.45 -10.47
N ALA A 119 3.79 -8.53 -9.39
CA ALA A 119 3.86 -7.58 -8.29
C ALA A 119 5.24 -7.59 -7.61
N ILE A 120 5.82 -8.76 -7.36
CA ILE A 120 7.16 -8.90 -6.76
C ILE A 120 8.23 -8.32 -7.69
N VAL A 121 8.19 -8.63 -8.97
CA VAL A 121 9.15 -8.11 -9.96
C VAL A 121 9.05 -6.59 -10.05
N SER A 122 7.84 -6.04 -10.13
CA SER A 122 7.60 -4.59 -10.17
C SER A 122 8.11 -3.90 -8.90
N ALA A 123 7.87 -4.47 -7.72
CA ALA A 123 8.36 -3.94 -6.46
C ALA A 123 9.89 -3.95 -6.40
N ARG A 124 10.53 -5.02 -6.89
CA ARG A 124 12.01 -5.09 -6.99
C ARG A 124 12.56 -4.03 -7.92
N PHE A 125 11.90 -3.82 -9.05
CA PHE A 125 12.33 -2.80 -10.02
C PHE A 125 12.15 -1.38 -9.45
N ALA A 126 11.03 -1.11 -8.79
CA ALA A 126 10.75 0.17 -8.14
C ALA A 126 11.69 0.47 -6.95
N SER A 127 12.25 -0.56 -6.31
CA SER A 127 13.19 -0.41 -5.20
C SER A 127 14.64 -0.11 -5.64
N LEU A 128 14.93 -0.18 -6.94
CA LEU A 128 16.27 0.16 -7.45
C LEU A 128 16.51 1.68 -7.31
N PRO A 129 17.67 2.11 -6.81
CA PRO A 129 17.99 3.53 -6.71
C PRO A 129 18.01 4.17 -8.11
N ALA A 130 17.39 5.33 -8.24
CA ALA A 130 17.26 6.07 -9.50
C ALA A 130 18.63 6.30 -10.19
N SER A 131 19.70 6.39 -9.42
CA SER A 131 21.07 6.49 -9.92
C SER A 131 21.55 5.29 -10.74
N ARG A 132 20.90 4.12 -10.61
CA ARG A 132 21.23 2.93 -11.42
C ARG A 132 20.38 2.81 -12.69
N VAL A 133 19.23 3.47 -12.71
CA VAL A 133 18.31 3.41 -13.86
C VAL A 133 18.60 4.53 -14.87
N TRP A 134 19.08 5.67 -14.40
CA TRP A 134 19.39 6.85 -15.21
C TRP A 134 20.90 7.16 -15.20
N GLY A 135 21.72 6.14 -15.18
CA GLY A 135 23.16 6.24 -15.17
C GLY A 135 23.73 6.96 -16.40
N SER A 136 24.47 8.03 -16.10
CA SER A 136 25.28 8.95 -16.91
C SER A 136 24.55 9.98 -17.73
#